data_573f131da124d2a1e2b093b8f685c26a
#
_entry.id   573f131da124d2a1e2b093b8f685c26a
#
_cell.length_a   1.000
_cell.length_b   1.000
_cell.length_c   1.000
_cell.angle_alpha   90.00
_cell.angle_beta   90.00
_cell.angle_gamma   90.00
#
_symmetry.space_group_name_H-M   'P 1'
#
loop_
_entity.id
_entity.type
_entity.pdbx_description
1 polymer ?
#
loop_
_entity_poly.entity_id
_entity_poly.type
_entity_poly.pdbx_seq_one_letter_code
_entity_poly.pdbx_strand_id
1 'polypeptide(L)'
;MQLSQSFTRAVPFMFVALWSTGFIGARWGLPYIEPFNFLFIRMLLTLMAFLGLILWFKAQWPTLRQSGHQMVTGSLIHAGYLGGVFAAIKLELPAGVAAIIVGLQPLLTAFLTRYFFGQTLSTRGWVGLWLGLLGVLLVLGSGVFNQQFVVHPGALVAALVALVSITVGTLYQKRFGAGVNLLSASFMQYVATAIWMGLLTLSFETGEIVWDLHLVGALTWLVFGLSVSAILLLLFMIREGESAKVASYFYLVPLATTLEAWILFDEQLSLLALAGIAITVVGVYQTQRALTAKV
;
A
#
# COMPACT_ATOMS: atom_id res chain seq x y z
N MET A 1 -28.94 3.84 12.29
CA MET A 1 -29.30 3.12 11.03
C MET A 1 -28.48 1.83 11.07
N GLN A 2 -29.11 0.69 11.36
CA GLN A 2 -28.42 -0.61 11.32
C GLN A 2 -28.19 -0.95 9.85
N LEU A 3 -26.92 -0.92 9.42
CA LEU A 3 -26.54 -1.37 8.08
C LEU A 3 -26.88 -2.86 7.95
N SER A 4 -27.31 -3.30 6.77
CA SER A 4 -27.68 -4.71 6.57
C SER A 4 -26.46 -5.61 6.83
N GLN A 5 -26.67 -6.78 7.42
CA GLN A 5 -25.58 -7.76 7.66
C GLN A 5 -24.85 -8.13 6.37
N SER A 6 -25.53 -8.12 5.23
CA SER A 6 -24.94 -8.37 3.91
C SER A 6 -23.94 -7.28 3.52
N PHE A 7 -24.23 -6.00 3.81
CA PHE A 7 -23.31 -4.90 3.55
C PHE A 7 -22.05 -5.02 4.41
N THR A 8 -22.18 -5.25 5.72
CA THR A 8 -21.05 -5.41 6.64
C THR A 8 -20.10 -6.54 6.21
N ARG A 9 -20.66 -7.64 5.67
CA ARG A 9 -19.86 -8.76 5.13
C ARG A 9 -19.14 -8.41 3.83
N ALA A 10 -19.69 -7.52 3.01
CA ALA A 10 -19.10 -7.12 1.72
C ALA A 10 -17.97 -6.09 1.89
N VAL A 11 -17.98 -5.28 2.95
CA VAL A 11 -17.02 -4.19 3.18
C VAL A 11 -15.55 -4.61 3.06
N PRO A 12 -15.08 -5.73 3.66
CA PRO A 12 -13.69 -6.14 3.54
C PRO A 12 -13.27 -6.44 2.09
N PHE A 13 -14.14 -7.06 1.30
CA PHE A 13 -13.87 -7.36 -0.10
C PHE A 13 -13.87 -6.08 -0.96
N MET A 14 -14.78 -5.16 -0.68
CA MET A 14 -14.78 -3.83 -1.31
C MET A 14 -13.50 -3.06 -0.99
N PHE A 15 -13.04 -3.15 0.26
CA PHE A 15 -11.77 -2.56 0.68
C PHE A 15 -10.58 -3.15 -0.09
N VAL A 16 -10.49 -4.48 -0.20
CA VAL A 16 -9.42 -5.15 -0.97
C VAL A 16 -9.48 -4.74 -2.43
N ALA A 17 -10.65 -4.77 -3.05
CA ALA A 17 -10.82 -4.36 -4.44
C ALA A 17 -10.43 -2.90 -4.68
N LEU A 18 -10.80 -1.98 -3.78
CA LEU A 18 -10.36 -0.59 -3.88
C LEU A 18 -8.85 -0.45 -3.65
N TRP A 19 -8.30 -1.15 -2.66
CA TRP A 19 -6.89 -1.02 -2.32
C TRP A 19 -5.97 -1.53 -3.43
N SER A 20 -6.32 -2.66 -4.07
CA SER A 20 -5.56 -3.24 -5.18
C SER A 20 -5.47 -2.31 -6.38
N THR A 21 -6.53 -1.56 -6.67
CA THR A 21 -6.55 -0.58 -7.77
C THR A 21 -5.56 0.59 -7.58
N GLY A 22 -4.93 0.72 -6.42
CA GLY A 22 -3.87 1.72 -6.20
C GLY A 22 -2.67 1.53 -7.12
N PHE A 23 -2.27 0.29 -7.34
CA PHE A 23 -1.20 -0.07 -8.28
C PHE A 23 -1.64 0.14 -9.73
N ILE A 24 -2.89 -0.15 -10.02
CA ILE A 24 -3.51 0.05 -11.35
C ILE A 24 -3.59 1.55 -11.68
N GLY A 25 -4.06 2.37 -10.75
CA GLY A 25 -4.11 3.83 -10.93
C GLY A 25 -2.73 4.45 -11.15
N ALA A 26 -1.69 3.93 -10.46
CA ALA A 26 -0.31 4.32 -10.72
C ALA A 26 0.08 3.98 -12.17
N ARG A 27 -0.10 2.73 -12.59
CA ARG A 27 0.23 2.28 -13.95
C ARG A 27 -0.50 3.09 -15.03
N TRP A 28 -1.74 3.48 -14.77
CA TRP A 28 -2.57 4.22 -15.72
C TRP A 28 -2.14 5.67 -15.90
N GLY A 29 -1.72 6.35 -14.83
CA GLY A 29 -1.33 7.76 -14.87
C GLY A 29 0.14 8.02 -15.22
N LEU A 30 1.05 7.11 -14.85
CA LEU A 30 2.50 7.30 -15.01
C LEU A 30 3.02 7.52 -16.45
N PRO A 31 2.35 7.12 -17.54
CA PRO A 31 2.73 7.53 -18.89
C PRO A 31 2.65 9.05 -19.13
N TYR A 32 1.82 9.77 -18.38
CA TYR A 32 1.47 11.17 -18.61
C TYR A 32 2.14 12.15 -17.64
N ILE A 33 2.75 11.63 -16.57
CA ILE A 33 3.33 12.43 -15.49
C ILE A 33 4.44 11.63 -14.79
N GLU A 34 5.41 12.33 -14.24
CA GLU A 34 6.46 11.71 -13.43
C GLU A 34 5.96 11.30 -12.04
N PRO A 35 6.53 10.26 -11.41
CA PRO A 35 5.96 9.61 -10.24
C PRO A 35 5.78 10.53 -9.02
N PHE A 36 6.75 11.39 -8.72
CA PHE A 36 6.68 12.25 -7.53
C PHE A 36 5.73 13.42 -7.76
N ASN A 37 5.71 13.97 -8.98
CA ASN A 37 4.76 15.02 -9.37
C ASN A 37 3.31 14.48 -9.34
N PHE A 38 3.10 13.26 -9.82
CA PHE A 38 1.80 12.60 -9.74
C PHE A 38 1.32 12.48 -8.29
N LEU A 39 2.18 12.00 -7.41
CA LEU A 39 1.86 11.88 -5.98
C LEU A 39 1.69 13.25 -5.34
N PHE A 40 2.47 14.26 -5.71
CA PHE A 40 2.33 15.61 -5.19
C PHE A 40 0.93 16.18 -5.49
N ILE A 41 0.51 16.14 -6.75
CA ILE A 41 -0.82 16.61 -7.16
C ILE A 41 -1.92 15.80 -6.45
N ARG A 42 -1.78 14.46 -6.42
CA ARG A 42 -2.70 13.59 -5.70
C ARG A 42 -2.83 13.99 -4.23
N MET A 43 -1.71 14.28 -3.55
CA MET A 43 -1.74 14.67 -2.14
C MET A 43 -2.42 16.03 -1.94
N LEU A 44 -2.17 17.02 -2.82
CA LEU A 44 -2.85 18.31 -2.74
C LEU A 44 -4.38 18.16 -2.88
N LEU A 45 -4.84 17.39 -3.86
CA LEU A 45 -6.27 17.11 -4.07
C LEU A 45 -6.87 16.34 -2.87
N THR A 46 -6.11 15.36 -2.34
CA THR A 46 -6.53 14.60 -1.15
C THR A 46 -6.61 15.50 0.09
N LEU A 47 -5.68 16.42 0.28
CA LEU A 47 -5.72 17.39 1.39
C LEU A 47 -6.96 18.27 1.32
N MET A 48 -7.34 18.76 0.14
CA MET A 48 -8.58 19.52 -0.04
C MET A 48 -9.81 18.68 0.34
N ALA A 49 -9.88 17.43 -0.10
CA ALA A 49 -10.98 16.53 0.23
C ALA A 49 -11.06 16.25 1.75
N PHE A 50 -9.91 15.95 2.38
CA PHE A 50 -9.86 15.71 3.83
C PHE A 50 -10.18 16.95 4.65
N LEU A 51 -9.74 18.13 4.22
CA LEU A 51 -10.10 19.39 4.88
C LEU A 51 -11.64 19.59 4.86
N GLY A 52 -12.27 19.34 3.71
CA GLY A 52 -13.73 19.35 3.61
C GLY A 52 -14.40 18.37 4.58
N LEU A 53 -13.90 17.13 4.67
CA LEU A 53 -14.42 16.13 5.62
C LEU A 53 -14.20 16.52 7.08
N ILE A 54 -13.02 17.06 7.43
CA ILE A 54 -12.72 17.54 8.79
C ILE A 54 -13.68 18.65 9.21
N LEU A 55 -13.94 19.61 8.33
CA LEU A 55 -14.87 20.71 8.57
C LEU A 55 -16.31 20.20 8.68
N TRP A 56 -16.74 19.29 7.80
CA TRP A 56 -18.06 18.70 7.79
C TRP A 56 -18.36 17.90 9.06
N PHE A 57 -17.43 17.02 9.45
CA PHE A 57 -17.58 16.16 10.64
C PHE A 57 -17.11 16.83 11.93
N LYS A 58 -16.61 18.07 11.88
CA LYS A 58 -16.02 18.80 13.02
C LYS A 58 -14.98 17.95 13.75
N ALA A 59 -14.13 17.26 12.99
CA ALA A 59 -13.10 16.38 13.52
C ALA A 59 -12.08 17.16 14.36
N GLN A 60 -11.69 16.61 15.51
CA GLN A 60 -10.71 17.23 16.39
C GLN A 60 -9.32 17.21 15.76
N TRP A 61 -8.62 18.33 15.84
CA TRP A 61 -7.23 18.42 15.40
C TRP A 61 -6.27 17.79 16.41
N PRO A 62 -5.20 17.14 15.96
CA PRO A 62 -4.18 16.60 16.83
C PRO A 62 -3.37 17.71 17.50
N THR A 63 -2.81 17.43 18.67
CA THR A 63 -1.81 18.29 19.30
C THR A 63 -0.55 18.38 18.45
N LEU A 64 0.31 19.38 18.68
CA LEU A 64 1.56 19.55 17.93
C LEU A 64 2.45 18.29 17.97
N ARG A 65 2.56 17.65 19.14
CA ARG A 65 3.31 16.38 19.30
C ARG A 65 2.68 15.25 18.50
N GLN A 66 1.37 15.11 18.56
CA GLN A 66 0.65 14.09 17.76
C GLN A 66 0.79 14.36 16.26
N SER A 67 0.69 15.64 15.84
CA SER A 67 0.92 16.03 14.44
C SER A 67 2.31 15.62 13.97
N GLY A 68 3.35 15.86 14.78
CA GLY A 68 4.71 15.41 14.47
C GLY A 68 4.80 13.88 14.26
N HIS A 69 4.18 13.09 15.13
CA HIS A 69 4.13 11.64 14.95
C HIS A 69 3.36 11.23 13.70
N GLN A 70 2.24 11.90 13.38
CA GLN A 70 1.50 11.63 12.15
C GLN A 70 2.31 12.01 10.89
N MET A 71 3.08 13.10 10.93
CA MET A 71 3.94 13.48 9.82
C MET A 71 5.06 12.46 9.59
N VAL A 72 5.68 11.91 10.64
CA VAL A 72 6.64 10.79 10.50
C VAL A 72 5.96 9.57 9.88
N THR A 73 4.76 9.23 10.35
CA THR A 73 3.98 8.13 9.77
C THR A 73 3.70 8.37 8.29
N GLY A 74 3.28 9.59 7.92
CA GLY A 74 3.02 9.98 6.53
C GLY A 74 4.27 9.90 5.65
N SER A 75 5.43 10.33 6.18
CA SER A 75 6.72 10.22 5.49
C SER A 75 7.07 8.76 5.16
N LEU A 76 6.71 7.82 6.01
CA LEU A 76 6.97 6.40 5.80
C LEU A 76 5.86 5.73 4.99
N ILE A 77 4.60 5.76 5.45
CA ILE A 77 3.48 5.02 4.86
C ILE A 77 3.04 5.59 3.51
N HIS A 78 3.14 6.89 3.32
CA HIS A 78 2.70 7.50 2.07
C HIS A 78 3.91 7.96 1.21
N ALA A 79 4.85 8.75 1.74
CA ALA A 79 5.95 9.21 0.91
C ALA A 79 6.90 8.09 0.51
N GLY A 80 7.49 7.38 1.46
CA GLY A 80 8.44 6.29 1.15
C GLY A 80 7.77 5.11 0.45
N TYR A 81 6.61 4.67 0.91
CA TYR A 81 5.90 3.54 0.31
C TYR A 81 5.33 3.88 -1.07
N LEU A 82 4.45 4.90 -1.18
CA LEU A 82 3.85 5.23 -2.47
C LEU A 82 4.89 5.74 -3.46
N GLY A 83 5.84 6.58 -3.01
CA GLY A 83 6.94 7.05 -3.85
C GLY A 83 7.76 5.90 -4.41
N GLY A 84 8.11 4.93 -3.58
CA GLY A 84 8.83 3.72 -4.03
C GLY A 84 8.01 2.87 -5.01
N VAL A 85 6.70 2.66 -4.75
CA VAL A 85 5.82 1.90 -5.67
C VAL A 85 5.70 2.62 -7.02
N PHE A 86 5.42 3.92 -7.02
CA PHE A 86 5.24 4.69 -8.25
C PHE A 86 6.55 4.77 -9.06
N ALA A 87 7.68 4.96 -8.38
CA ALA A 87 9.00 4.92 -9.03
C ALA A 87 9.30 3.54 -9.63
N ALA A 88 8.99 2.45 -8.91
CA ALA A 88 9.19 1.10 -9.41
C ALA A 88 8.36 0.82 -10.67
N ILE A 89 7.08 1.22 -10.68
CA ILE A 89 6.19 1.06 -11.85
C ILE A 89 6.64 1.94 -13.02
N LYS A 90 7.11 3.17 -12.75
CA LYS A 90 7.69 4.04 -13.80
C LYS A 90 8.92 3.43 -14.43
N LEU A 91 9.71 2.68 -13.67
CA LEU A 91 10.86 1.90 -14.13
C LEU A 91 10.46 0.52 -14.68
N GLU A 92 9.22 0.41 -15.15
CA GLU A 92 8.66 -0.74 -15.87
C GLU A 92 8.51 -2.03 -15.04
N LEU A 93 8.54 -1.93 -13.70
CA LEU A 93 8.15 -3.08 -12.89
C LEU A 93 6.64 -3.30 -13.01
N PRO A 94 6.17 -4.51 -13.39
CA PRO A 94 4.74 -4.78 -13.49
C PRO A 94 4.01 -4.48 -12.18
N ALA A 95 2.80 -3.90 -12.26
CA ALA A 95 2.02 -3.50 -11.10
C ALA A 95 1.73 -4.67 -10.15
N GLY A 96 1.42 -5.85 -10.72
CA GLY A 96 1.24 -7.08 -9.96
C GLY A 96 2.49 -7.51 -9.21
N VAL A 97 3.68 -7.38 -9.83
CA VAL A 97 4.97 -7.72 -9.19
C VAL A 97 5.29 -6.75 -8.06
N ALA A 98 5.07 -5.44 -8.26
CA ALA A 98 5.23 -4.44 -7.21
C ALA A 98 4.32 -4.74 -6.00
N ALA A 99 3.05 -5.11 -6.24
CA ALA A 99 2.11 -5.50 -5.20
C ALA A 99 2.56 -6.76 -4.43
N ILE A 100 3.16 -7.75 -5.12
CA ILE A 100 3.67 -8.97 -4.49
C ILE A 100 4.86 -8.65 -3.58
N ILE A 101 5.81 -7.81 -4.02
CA ILE A 101 6.96 -7.40 -3.21
C ILE A 101 6.48 -6.68 -1.95
N VAL A 102 5.58 -5.70 -2.09
CA VAL A 102 4.99 -4.99 -0.94
C VAL A 102 4.15 -5.92 -0.08
N GLY A 103 3.51 -6.93 -0.67
CA GLY A 103 2.78 -8.00 0.02
C GLY A 103 3.63 -8.83 0.99
N LEU A 104 4.96 -8.73 0.93
CA LEU A 104 5.88 -9.28 1.95
C LEU A 104 5.89 -8.48 3.27
N GLN A 105 5.19 -7.36 3.36
CA GLN A 105 5.14 -6.52 4.56
C GLN A 105 4.91 -7.32 5.86
N PRO A 106 3.96 -8.27 5.96
CA PRO A 106 3.78 -9.04 7.18
C PRO A 106 4.98 -9.92 7.53
N LEU A 107 5.71 -10.42 6.53
CA LEU A 107 6.91 -11.22 6.74
C LEU A 107 8.03 -10.34 7.32
N LEU A 108 8.26 -9.19 6.74
CA LEU A 108 9.24 -8.23 7.24
C LEU A 108 8.84 -7.71 8.63
N THR A 109 7.55 -7.47 8.88
CA THR A 109 7.02 -7.11 10.20
C THR A 109 7.36 -8.18 11.23
N ALA A 110 7.12 -9.46 10.90
CA ALA A 110 7.42 -10.58 11.78
C ALA A 110 8.93 -10.69 12.10
N PHE A 111 9.78 -10.48 11.10
CA PHE A 111 11.23 -10.46 11.26
C PHE A 111 11.67 -9.31 12.18
N LEU A 112 11.19 -8.08 11.91
CA LEU A 112 11.55 -6.90 12.70
C LEU A 112 11.07 -7.01 14.16
N THR A 113 9.86 -7.50 14.38
CA THR A 113 9.32 -7.69 15.74
C THR A 113 10.09 -8.75 16.51
N ARG A 114 10.57 -9.80 15.84
CA ARG A 114 11.49 -10.78 16.43
C ARG A 114 12.81 -10.15 16.85
N TYR A 115 13.41 -9.39 15.93
CA TYR A 115 14.76 -8.85 16.14
C TYR A 115 14.79 -7.71 17.17
N PHE A 116 13.86 -6.75 17.06
CA PHE A 116 13.86 -5.54 17.90
C PHE A 116 13.06 -5.68 19.20
N PHE A 117 12.06 -6.56 19.24
CA PHE A 117 11.18 -6.70 20.41
C PHE A 117 11.28 -8.08 21.07
N GLY A 118 12.23 -8.92 20.65
CA GLY A 118 12.48 -10.22 21.25
C GLY A 118 11.34 -11.24 21.13
N GLN A 119 10.33 -10.96 20.30
CA GLN A 119 9.20 -11.86 20.12
C GLN A 119 9.66 -13.13 19.41
N THR A 120 9.41 -14.30 20.02
CA THR A 120 9.80 -15.58 19.42
C THR A 120 8.87 -15.94 18.28
N LEU A 121 9.42 -16.15 17.10
CA LEU A 121 8.67 -16.74 15.97
C LEU A 121 8.55 -18.25 16.20
N SER A 122 7.36 -18.81 15.98
CA SER A 122 7.20 -20.27 15.96
C SER A 122 7.81 -20.85 14.68
N THR A 123 8.03 -22.18 14.66
CA THR A 123 8.51 -22.89 13.46
C THR A 123 7.60 -22.61 12.24
N ARG A 124 6.29 -22.52 12.46
CA ARG A 124 5.34 -22.17 11.39
C ARG A 124 5.58 -20.76 10.83
N GLY A 125 5.94 -19.80 11.70
CA GLY A 125 6.30 -18.45 11.27
C GLY A 125 7.56 -18.44 10.39
N TRP A 126 8.58 -19.20 10.74
CA TRP A 126 9.79 -19.33 9.93
C TRP A 126 9.52 -20.02 8.58
N VAL A 127 8.73 -21.11 8.56
CA VAL A 127 8.29 -21.74 7.31
C VAL A 127 7.53 -20.75 6.43
N GLY A 128 6.64 -19.95 7.02
CA GLY A 128 5.93 -18.92 6.31
C GLY A 128 6.84 -17.86 5.68
N LEU A 129 7.87 -17.42 6.41
CA LEU A 129 8.89 -16.48 5.90
C LEU A 129 9.60 -17.03 4.65
N TRP A 130 10.09 -18.26 4.73
CA TRP A 130 10.80 -18.89 3.61
C TRP A 130 9.88 -19.14 2.41
N LEU A 131 8.65 -19.56 2.63
CA LEU A 131 7.65 -19.71 1.55
C LEU A 131 7.34 -18.37 0.88
N GLY A 132 7.15 -17.30 1.66
CA GLY A 132 6.93 -15.98 1.10
C GLY A 132 8.08 -15.50 0.21
N LEU A 133 9.31 -15.64 0.69
CA LEU A 133 10.50 -15.29 -0.08
C LEU A 133 10.64 -16.15 -1.34
N LEU A 134 10.46 -17.46 -1.23
CA LEU A 134 10.51 -18.37 -2.37
C LEU A 134 9.47 -18.01 -3.42
N GLY A 135 8.24 -17.68 -3.00
CA GLY A 135 7.18 -17.29 -3.91
C GLY A 135 7.53 -16.04 -4.70
N VAL A 136 8.08 -15.00 -4.05
CA VAL A 136 8.55 -13.78 -4.76
C VAL A 136 9.69 -14.08 -5.73
N LEU A 137 10.66 -14.91 -5.34
CA LEU A 137 11.76 -15.31 -6.22
C LEU A 137 11.27 -16.07 -7.44
N LEU A 138 10.23 -16.92 -7.30
CA LEU A 138 9.60 -17.62 -8.43
C LEU A 138 8.91 -16.64 -9.38
N VAL A 139 8.20 -15.63 -8.86
CA VAL A 139 7.55 -14.61 -9.70
C VAL A 139 8.58 -13.80 -10.48
N LEU A 140 9.57 -13.25 -9.80
CA LEU A 140 10.63 -12.46 -10.44
C LEU A 140 11.44 -13.30 -11.44
N GLY A 141 11.84 -14.49 -11.02
CA GLY A 141 12.60 -15.41 -11.88
C GLY A 141 11.83 -15.83 -13.13
N SER A 142 10.54 -16.14 -12.99
CA SER A 142 9.71 -16.54 -14.13
C SER A 142 9.57 -15.41 -15.16
N GLY A 143 9.42 -14.17 -14.72
CA GLY A 143 9.35 -13.01 -15.61
C GLY A 143 10.64 -12.80 -16.40
N VAL A 144 11.79 -12.93 -15.74
CA VAL A 144 13.11 -12.82 -16.39
C VAL A 144 13.35 -13.98 -17.35
N PHE A 145 13.11 -15.23 -16.93
CA PHE A 145 13.33 -16.41 -17.77
C PHE A 145 12.43 -16.44 -19.01
N ASN A 146 11.18 -15.99 -18.89
CA ASN A 146 10.25 -15.94 -20.02
C ASN A 146 10.33 -14.63 -20.83
N GLN A 147 11.27 -13.75 -20.52
CA GLN A 147 11.43 -12.43 -21.17
C GLN A 147 10.14 -11.58 -21.19
N GLN A 148 9.28 -11.79 -20.18
CA GLN A 148 8.02 -11.04 -20.06
C GLN A 148 8.27 -9.59 -19.61
N PHE A 149 9.31 -9.38 -18.81
CA PHE A 149 9.80 -8.07 -18.39
C PHE A 149 11.27 -8.14 -17.97
N VAL A 150 11.92 -7.01 -18.02
CA VAL A 150 13.29 -6.83 -17.51
C VAL A 150 13.22 -6.21 -16.13
N VAL A 151 13.86 -6.85 -15.14
CA VAL A 151 13.94 -6.26 -13.80
C VAL A 151 15.05 -5.21 -13.79
N HIS A 152 14.67 -3.95 -13.87
CA HIS A 152 15.61 -2.85 -13.70
C HIS A 152 16.06 -2.79 -12.22
N PRO A 153 17.38 -2.76 -11.91
CA PRO A 153 17.85 -2.72 -10.53
C PRO A 153 17.26 -1.57 -9.70
N GLY A 154 17.09 -0.40 -10.30
CA GLY A 154 16.45 0.75 -9.65
C GLY A 154 14.99 0.51 -9.29
N ALA A 155 14.24 -0.23 -10.13
CA ALA A 155 12.85 -0.59 -9.83
C ALA A 155 12.75 -1.54 -8.63
N LEU A 156 13.66 -2.52 -8.54
CA LEU A 156 13.73 -3.41 -7.39
C LEU A 156 14.09 -2.66 -6.10
N VAL A 157 15.08 -1.76 -6.16
CA VAL A 157 15.44 -0.91 -5.01
C VAL A 157 14.27 -0.06 -4.58
N ALA A 158 13.54 0.58 -5.51
CA ALA A 158 12.36 1.39 -5.21
C ALA A 158 11.25 0.55 -4.55
N ALA A 159 10.99 -0.67 -5.05
CA ALA A 159 10.01 -1.58 -4.45
C ALA A 159 10.43 -2.06 -3.04
N LEU A 160 11.73 -2.31 -2.81
CA LEU A 160 12.25 -2.65 -1.49
C LEU A 160 12.18 -1.46 -0.51
N VAL A 161 12.47 -0.25 -0.97
CA VAL A 161 12.26 0.98 -0.18
C VAL A 161 10.79 1.12 0.20
N ALA A 162 9.87 0.87 -0.72
CA ALA A 162 8.44 0.85 -0.44
C ALA A 162 8.07 -0.17 0.65
N LEU A 163 8.55 -1.41 0.53
CA LEU A 163 8.31 -2.49 1.49
C LEU A 163 8.84 -2.13 2.89
N VAL A 164 10.05 -1.63 2.99
CA VAL A 164 10.64 -1.22 4.28
C VAL A 164 9.86 -0.05 4.87
N SER A 165 9.55 0.96 4.05
CA SER A 165 8.83 2.16 4.49
C SER A 165 7.44 1.85 5.02
N ILE A 166 6.64 1.05 4.31
CA ILE A 166 5.30 0.67 4.78
C ILE A 166 5.38 -0.19 6.06
N THR A 167 6.39 -1.05 6.16
CA THR A 167 6.58 -1.92 7.34
C THR A 167 6.96 -1.12 8.57
N VAL A 168 8.00 -0.29 8.47
CA VAL A 168 8.45 0.55 9.59
C VAL A 168 7.38 1.58 9.94
N GLY A 169 6.74 2.19 8.93
CA GLY A 169 5.66 3.16 9.13
C GLY A 169 4.46 2.59 9.87
N THR A 170 4.04 1.36 9.54
CA THR A 170 2.93 0.68 10.25
C THR A 170 3.27 0.36 11.70
N LEU A 171 4.51 -0.10 11.97
CA LEU A 171 4.99 -0.32 13.33
C LEU A 171 5.05 0.98 14.12
N TYR A 172 5.53 2.06 13.49
CA TYR A 172 5.58 3.39 14.09
C TYR A 172 4.17 3.92 14.39
N GLN A 173 3.24 3.82 13.45
CA GLN A 173 1.85 4.23 13.63
C GLN A 173 1.17 3.45 14.76
N LYS A 174 1.41 2.13 14.85
CA LYS A 174 0.90 1.30 15.96
C LYS A 174 1.39 1.79 17.32
N ARG A 175 2.63 2.28 17.39
CA ARG A 175 3.24 2.76 18.64
C ARG A 175 2.78 4.17 19.03
N PHE A 176 2.63 5.08 18.06
CA PHE A 176 2.45 6.51 18.30
C PHE A 176 1.16 7.10 17.74
N GLY A 177 0.36 6.31 17.02
CA GLY A 177 -0.85 6.79 16.34
C GLY A 177 -2.14 6.72 17.17
N ALA A 178 -2.10 6.14 18.38
CA ALA A 178 -3.30 5.96 19.20
C ALA A 178 -3.88 7.31 19.71
N GLY A 179 -5.21 7.36 19.84
CA GLY A 179 -5.89 8.50 20.47
C GLY A 179 -6.03 9.75 19.61
N VAL A 180 -5.74 9.66 18.29
CA VAL A 180 -5.91 10.76 17.34
C VAL A 180 -7.11 10.47 16.43
N ASN A 181 -7.91 11.51 16.14
CA ASN A 181 -8.98 11.38 15.15
C ASN A 181 -8.39 11.01 13.78
N LEU A 182 -8.96 10.00 13.14
CA LEU A 182 -8.36 9.42 11.94
C LEU A 182 -8.35 10.38 10.74
N LEU A 183 -9.38 11.22 10.57
CA LEU A 183 -9.42 12.20 9.48
C LEU A 183 -8.29 13.23 9.61
N SER A 184 -8.14 13.82 10.79
CA SER A 184 -7.09 14.81 11.03
C SER A 184 -5.69 14.19 11.11
N ALA A 185 -5.58 12.93 11.59
CA ALA A 185 -4.33 12.16 11.51
C ALA A 185 -3.89 11.96 10.06
N SER A 186 -4.81 11.47 9.20
CA SER A 186 -4.54 11.28 7.77
C SER A 186 -4.19 12.59 7.07
N PHE A 187 -4.86 13.68 7.41
CA PHE A 187 -4.53 15.01 6.88
C PHE A 187 -3.05 15.36 7.17
N MET A 188 -2.59 15.19 8.42
CA MET A 188 -1.19 15.46 8.78
C MET A 188 -0.21 14.52 8.07
N GLN A 189 -0.59 13.26 7.86
CA GLN A 189 0.21 12.31 7.08
C GLN A 189 0.35 12.77 5.62
N TYR A 190 -0.75 13.23 5.00
CA TYR A 190 -0.73 13.73 3.63
C TYR A 190 -0.01 15.08 3.49
N VAL A 191 -0.01 15.95 4.51
CA VAL A 191 0.82 17.18 4.54
C VAL A 191 2.30 16.80 4.42
N ALA A 192 2.80 15.89 5.27
CA ALA A 192 4.18 15.44 5.19
C ALA A 192 4.52 14.82 3.83
N THR A 193 3.59 14.01 3.29
CA THR A 193 3.77 13.39 1.98
C THR A 193 3.85 14.42 0.87
N ALA A 194 2.97 15.43 0.88
CA ALA A 194 2.99 16.51 -0.11
C ALA A 194 4.32 17.29 -0.06
N ILE A 195 4.85 17.56 1.13
CA ILE A 195 6.16 18.21 1.30
C ILE A 195 7.25 17.36 0.66
N TRP A 196 7.34 16.06 0.99
CA TRP A 196 8.35 15.16 0.42
C TRP A 196 8.21 15.02 -1.10
N MET A 197 6.99 14.82 -1.59
CA MET A 197 6.76 14.66 -3.02
C MET A 197 7.07 15.95 -3.79
N GLY A 198 6.71 17.11 -3.25
CA GLY A 198 7.08 18.41 -3.85
C GLY A 198 8.60 18.63 -3.89
N LEU A 199 9.31 18.29 -2.81
CA LEU A 199 10.77 18.40 -2.78
C LEU A 199 11.43 17.44 -3.77
N LEU A 200 10.94 16.19 -3.89
CA LEU A 200 11.46 15.20 -4.82
C LEU A 200 11.16 15.60 -6.29
N THR A 201 9.96 16.10 -6.58
CA THR A 201 9.62 16.65 -7.89
C THR A 201 10.57 17.77 -8.29
N LEU A 202 10.78 18.76 -7.41
CA LEU A 202 11.67 19.88 -7.71
C LEU A 202 13.14 19.48 -7.85
N SER A 203 13.55 18.36 -7.23
CA SER A 203 14.95 17.93 -7.20
C SER A 203 15.32 16.96 -8.32
N PHE A 204 14.37 16.12 -8.76
CA PHE A 204 14.66 14.96 -9.60
C PHE A 204 13.78 14.84 -10.84
N GLU A 205 12.72 15.63 -10.97
CA GLU A 205 11.78 15.55 -12.07
C GLU A 205 11.72 16.85 -12.85
N THR A 206 11.29 16.75 -14.11
CA THR A 206 11.15 17.92 -15.00
C THR A 206 9.89 18.74 -14.66
N GLY A 207 8.93 18.11 -13.98
CA GLY A 207 7.62 18.69 -13.69
C GLY A 207 6.68 18.72 -14.90
N GLU A 208 7.05 18.09 -16.02
CA GLU A 208 6.21 18.01 -17.21
C GLU A 208 4.95 17.17 -16.93
N ILE A 209 3.81 17.66 -17.41
CA ILE A 209 2.50 17.01 -17.26
C ILE A 209 1.81 17.02 -18.61
N VAL A 210 1.48 15.85 -19.11
CA VAL A 210 0.60 15.69 -20.26
C VAL A 210 -0.81 15.48 -19.75
N TRP A 211 -1.62 16.54 -19.75
CA TRP A 211 -3.02 16.45 -19.32
C TRP A 211 -3.84 15.65 -20.33
N ASP A 212 -4.21 14.46 -19.92
CA ASP A 212 -5.04 13.52 -20.68
C ASP A 212 -6.17 13.00 -19.79
N LEU A 213 -7.23 12.48 -20.41
CA LEU A 213 -8.37 11.90 -19.67
C LEU A 213 -7.97 10.72 -18.78
N HIS A 214 -6.96 9.96 -19.20
CA HIS A 214 -6.43 8.85 -18.38
C HIS A 214 -5.76 9.36 -17.10
N LEU A 215 -4.95 10.42 -17.19
CA LEU A 215 -4.34 11.05 -16.02
C LEU A 215 -5.40 11.62 -15.08
N VAL A 216 -6.37 12.36 -15.61
CA VAL A 216 -7.47 12.93 -14.82
C VAL A 216 -8.31 11.82 -14.17
N GLY A 217 -8.60 10.76 -14.92
CA GLY A 217 -9.29 9.59 -14.42
C GLY A 217 -8.51 8.88 -13.30
N ALA A 218 -7.21 8.66 -13.51
CA ALA A 218 -6.33 8.05 -12.51
C ALA A 218 -6.25 8.90 -11.23
N LEU A 219 -6.05 10.23 -11.35
CA LEU A 219 -6.04 11.15 -10.20
C LEU A 219 -7.37 11.12 -9.46
N THR A 220 -8.48 11.24 -10.18
CA THR A 220 -9.83 11.22 -9.58
C THR A 220 -10.07 9.91 -8.83
N TRP A 221 -9.74 8.77 -9.45
CA TRP A 221 -9.88 7.47 -8.83
C TRP A 221 -8.99 7.32 -7.59
N LEU A 222 -7.72 7.68 -7.69
CA LEU A 222 -6.77 7.57 -6.58
C LEU A 222 -7.12 8.50 -5.40
N VAL A 223 -7.70 9.66 -5.66
CA VAL A 223 -8.16 10.58 -4.61
C VAL A 223 -9.47 10.08 -3.99
N PHE A 224 -10.54 9.98 -4.76
CA PHE A 224 -11.87 9.71 -4.23
C PHE A 224 -12.12 8.21 -4.00
N GLY A 225 -11.67 7.35 -4.89
CA GLY A 225 -11.78 5.90 -4.75
C GLY A 225 -10.88 5.38 -3.63
N LEU A 226 -9.60 5.72 -3.66
CA LEU A 226 -8.63 5.17 -2.73
C LEU A 226 -8.46 6.01 -1.45
N SER A 227 -8.01 7.27 -1.60
CA SER A 227 -7.64 8.07 -0.43
C SER A 227 -8.83 8.42 0.44
N VAL A 228 -10.02 8.62 -0.13
CA VAL A 228 -11.23 8.94 0.64
C VAL A 228 -12.02 7.66 0.96
N SER A 229 -12.45 6.91 -0.06
CA SER A 229 -13.37 5.79 0.16
C SER A 229 -12.72 4.63 0.89
N ALA A 230 -11.46 4.24 0.55
CA ALA A 230 -10.79 3.17 1.26
C ALA A 230 -10.54 3.51 2.73
N ILE A 231 -10.24 4.77 3.06
CA ILE A 231 -10.11 5.21 4.45
C ILE A 231 -11.44 5.18 5.19
N LEU A 232 -12.53 5.60 4.55
CA LEU A 232 -13.86 5.52 5.17
C LEU A 232 -14.28 4.06 5.43
N LEU A 233 -13.97 3.15 4.49
CA LEU A 233 -14.18 1.71 4.70
C LEU A 233 -13.31 1.16 5.83
N LEU A 234 -12.04 1.56 5.90
CA LEU A 234 -11.14 1.18 6.99
C LEU A 234 -11.66 1.67 8.34
N LEU A 235 -12.12 2.92 8.41
CA LEU A 235 -12.77 3.48 9.61
C LEU A 235 -13.97 2.67 10.04
N PHE A 236 -14.83 2.32 9.08
CA PHE A 236 -15.99 1.49 9.34
C PHE A 236 -15.59 0.12 9.89
N MET A 237 -14.61 -0.55 9.26
CA MET A 237 -14.12 -1.86 9.69
C MET A 237 -13.53 -1.83 11.10
N ILE A 238 -12.76 -0.79 11.44
CA ILE A 238 -12.20 -0.61 12.79
C ILE A 238 -13.31 -0.41 13.82
N ARG A 239 -14.33 0.38 13.49
CA ARG A 239 -15.47 0.65 14.38
C ARG A 239 -16.29 -0.59 14.67
N GLU A 240 -16.51 -1.45 13.68
CA GLU A 240 -17.28 -2.70 13.83
C GLU A 240 -16.47 -3.84 14.48
N GLY A 241 -15.24 -3.59 14.95
CA GLY A 241 -14.38 -4.57 15.61
C GLY A 241 -13.68 -5.56 14.70
N GLU A 242 -13.71 -5.33 13.38
CA GLU A 242 -13.11 -6.21 12.36
C GLU A 242 -11.61 -5.97 12.16
N SER A 243 -10.98 -5.09 12.93
CA SER A 243 -9.57 -4.68 12.75
C SER A 243 -8.58 -5.85 12.72
N ALA A 244 -8.84 -6.92 13.47
CA ALA A 244 -8.02 -8.13 13.42
C ALA A 244 -8.17 -8.91 12.11
N LYS A 245 -9.34 -8.83 11.48
CA LYS A 245 -9.60 -9.46 10.18
C LYS A 245 -9.07 -8.61 9.02
N VAL A 246 -8.97 -7.28 9.17
CA VAL A 246 -8.43 -6.38 8.13
C VAL A 246 -7.07 -6.85 7.66
N ALA A 247 -6.18 -7.19 8.59
CA ALA A 247 -4.84 -7.69 8.26
C ALA A 247 -4.87 -8.95 7.38
N SER A 248 -5.84 -9.85 7.56
CA SER A 248 -5.95 -11.06 6.76
C SER A 248 -6.46 -10.80 5.34
N TYR A 249 -7.24 -9.75 5.12
CA TYR A 249 -7.72 -9.38 3.79
C TYR A 249 -6.61 -8.76 2.92
N PHE A 250 -5.60 -8.11 3.51
CA PHE A 250 -4.45 -7.59 2.75
C PHE A 250 -3.69 -8.67 1.97
N TYR A 251 -3.81 -9.95 2.34
CA TYR A 251 -3.22 -11.06 1.57
C TYR A 251 -3.87 -11.27 0.20
N LEU A 252 -5.11 -10.79 0.04
CA LEU A 252 -5.81 -10.85 -1.22
C LEU A 252 -5.38 -9.71 -2.17
N VAL A 253 -4.73 -8.66 -1.67
CA VAL A 253 -4.33 -7.52 -2.48
C VAL A 253 -3.40 -7.90 -3.64
N PRO A 254 -2.30 -8.64 -3.44
CA PRO A 254 -1.45 -9.04 -4.57
C PRO A 254 -2.20 -9.87 -5.64
N LEU A 255 -3.10 -10.76 -5.19
CA LEU A 255 -3.93 -11.54 -6.12
C LEU A 255 -4.90 -10.64 -6.90
N ALA A 256 -5.58 -9.72 -6.21
CA ALA A 256 -6.51 -8.78 -6.83
C ALA A 256 -5.77 -7.86 -7.82
N THR A 257 -4.65 -7.26 -7.41
CA THR A 257 -3.82 -6.41 -8.30
C THR A 257 -3.33 -7.17 -9.53
N THR A 258 -2.89 -8.42 -9.36
CA THR A 258 -2.43 -9.25 -10.47
C THR A 258 -3.57 -9.54 -11.46
N LEU A 259 -4.76 -9.88 -10.95
CA LEU A 259 -5.95 -10.12 -11.77
C LEU A 259 -6.37 -8.84 -12.51
N GLU A 260 -6.39 -7.71 -11.82
CA GLU A 260 -6.70 -6.40 -12.40
C GLU A 260 -5.68 -6.00 -13.48
N ALA A 261 -4.38 -6.21 -13.22
CA ALA A 261 -3.31 -5.92 -14.18
C ALA A 261 -3.38 -6.81 -15.43
N TRP A 262 -3.74 -8.09 -15.25
CA TRP A 262 -3.99 -9.00 -16.36
C TRP A 262 -5.19 -8.53 -17.22
N ILE A 263 -6.30 -8.14 -16.59
CA ILE A 263 -7.51 -7.71 -17.31
C ILE A 263 -7.32 -6.37 -18.03
N LEU A 264 -6.61 -5.42 -17.39
CA LEU A 264 -6.55 -4.02 -17.85
C LEU A 264 -5.31 -3.68 -18.69
N PHE A 265 -4.22 -4.43 -18.52
CA PHE A 265 -2.93 -4.14 -19.15
C PHE A 265 -2.32 -5.33 -19.87
N ASP A 266 -3.04 -6.45 -20.01
CA ASP A 266 -2.53 -7.70 -20.59
C ASP A 266 -1.23 -8.20 -19.92
N GLU A 267 -1.01 -7.85 -18.62
CA GLU A 267 0.12 -8.34 -17.83
C GLU A 267 -0.02 -9.85 -17.60
N GLN A 268 0.50 -10.65 -18.53
CA GLN A 268 0.42 -12.11 -18.42
C GLN A 268 1.50 -12.63 -17.50
N LEU A 269 1.08 -13.48 -16.56
CA LEU A 269 1.98 -14.19 -15.69
C LEU A 269 2.06 -15.66 -16.12
N SER A 270 3.26 -16.21 -16.13
CA SER A 270 3.48 -17.63 -16.36
C SER A 270 2.83 -18.49 -15.26
N LEU A 271 2.60 -19.78 -15.52
CA LEU A 271 2.14 -20.72 -14.50
C LEU A 271 3.09 -20.75 -13.28
N LEU A 272 4.38 -20.56 -13.52
CA LEU A 272 5.37 -20.49 -12.46
C LEU A 272 5.18 -19.23 -11.59
N ALA A 273 4.85 -18.10 -12.20
CA ALA A 273 4.52 -16.86 -11.47
C ALA A 273 3.24 -17.03 -10.65
N LEU A 274 2.20 -17.65 -11.21
CA LEU A 274 0.95 -17.93 -10.48
C LEU A 274 1.21 -18.88 -9.28
N ALA A 275 2.03 -19.89 -9.46
CA ALA A 275 2.46 -20.77 -8.36
C ALA A 275 3.24 -19.95 -7.28
N GLY A 276 4.14 -19.07 -7.72
CA GLY A 276 4.87 -18.15 -6.82
C GLY A 276 3.96 -17.25 -6.01
N ILE A 277 2.93 -16.67 -6.62
CA ILE A 277 1.90 -15.87 -5.92
C ILE A 277 1.19 -16.71 -4.86
N ALA A 278 0.71 -17.91 -5.24
CA ALA A 278 0.02 -18.79 -4.30
C ALA A 278 0.93 -19.19 -3.11
N ILE A 279 2.20 -19.51 -3.36
CA ILE A 279 3.18 -19.81 -2.34
C ILE A 279 3.41 -18.60 -1.42
N THR A 280 3.52 -17.38 -1.99
CA THR A 280 3.66 -16.13 -1.21
C THR A 280 2.48 -15.94 -0.28
N VAL A 281 1.25 -16.07 -0.78
CA VAL A 281 0.02 -15.90 0.01
C VAL A 281 -0.04 -16.92 1.15
N VAL A 282 0.29 -18.19 0.88
CA VAL A 282 0.35 -19.24 1.91
C VAL A 282 1.42 -18.91 2.95
N GLY A 283 2.60 -18.49 2.53
CA GLY A 283 3.70 -18.12 3.43
C GLY A 283 3.31 -16.96 4.36
N VAL A 284 2.73 -15.92 3.79
CA VAL A 284 2.26 -14.76 4.55
C VAL A 284 1.15 -15.14 5.53
N TYR A 285 0.17 -15.94 5.10
CA TYR A 285 -0.91 -16.45 5.95
C TYR A 285 -0.38 -17.26 7.15
N GLN A 286 0.58 -18.17 6.92
CA GLN A 286 1.16 -18.98 7.99
C GLN A 286 1.93 -18.11 8.99
N THR A 287 2.69 -17.13 8.52
CA THR A 287 3.44 -16.22 9.39
C THR A 287 2.51 -15.42 10.30
N GLN A 288 1.41 -14.90 9.77
CA GLN A 288 0.43 -14.17 10.57
C GLN A 288 -0.26 -15.04 11.63
N ARG A 289 -0.71 -16.23 11.25
CA ARG A 289 -1.30 -17.16 12.25
C ARG A 289 -0.33 -17.47 13.38
N ALA A 290 0.96 -17.54 13.07
CA ALA A 290 1.99 -17.76 14.07
C ALA A 290 2.19 -16.56 15.02
N LEU A 291 1.91 -15.34 14.57
CA LEU A 291 1.96 -14.12 15.40
C LEU A 291 0.71 -13.95 16.25
N THR A 292 -0.48 -14.23 15.71
CA THR A 292 -1.77 -14.08 16.42
C THR A 292 -2.01 -15.17 17.47
N ALA A 293 -1.41 -16.35 17.32
CA ALA A 293 -1.56 -17.46 18.29
C ALA A 293 -0.79 -17.25 19.62
N LYS A 294 -0.07 -16.12 19.77
CA LYS A 294 0.73 -15.80 20.97
C LYS A 294 0.20 -14.60 21.77
N VAL A 295 -0.95 -14.04 21.38
CA VAL A 295 -1.72 -13.03 22.12
C VAL A 295 -2.89 -13.68 22.81
#